data_1683a64b23a718f2e7f6273d72cf01b1
#
_entry.id   1683a64b23a718f2e7f6273d72cf01b1
#
_cell.length_a   1.000
_cell.length_b   1.000
_cell.length_c   1.000
_cell.angle_alpha   90.00
_cell.angle_beta   90.00
_cell.angle_gamma   90.00
#
_symmetry.space_group_name_H-M   'P 1'
#
loop_
_entity.id
_entity.type
_entity.pdbx_description
1 polymer ?
#
loop_
_entity_poly.entity_id
_entity_poly.type
_entity_poly.pdbx_seq_one_letter_code
_entity_poly.pdbx_strand_id
1 'polypeptide(L)'
;RAQVRYMNQTIKDIPESERPYEKCMRDGESALSDSELLAVILRSGTRGQNSLSLANEILNHMEQSSYPGLLGLLHSSLSDLKKIHGIGTVKAVQLKCIGELSKRIACAAARPALCFQNPDSIAAYYMEQLRHQEQEVMICMMLDNQNHLLNDIVLSKGTVNATLITPREVYLEALRYHAVSLILIHNHPGGNPAPSQCDRQVTERIFKAGEMLGISLLDHIIIGDHRYVSFREQEILGEYLK
;
A
#
# COMPACT_ATOMS: atom_id res chain seq x y z
N ARG A 1 6.28 -41.69 12.52
CA ARG A 1 6.53 -40.24 12.81
C ARG A 1 7.94 -39.96 12.36
N ALA A 2 8.14 -39.90 11.05
CA ALA A 2 9.43 -39.70 10.42
C ALA A 2 9.58 -38.20 10.14
N GLN A 3 10.40 -37.53 10.94
CA GLN A 3 10.98 -36.25 10.61
C GLN A 3 12.00 -36.54 9.51
N VAL A 4 11.57 -36.41 8.24
CA VAL A 4 12.43 -36.63 7.08
C VAL A 4 13.49 -35.54 7.12
N ARG A 5 14.73 -35.91 7.42
CA ARG A 5 15.91 -35.05 7.31
C ARG A 5 16.15 -34.74 5.83
N TYR A 6 15.66 -33.59 5.35
CA TYR A 6 16.05 -33.01 4.05
C TYR A 6 17.42 -32.31 4.14
N MET A 7 18.39 -32.93 4.78
CA MET A 7 19.75 -32.41 4.83
C MET A 7 20.51 -32.89 3.58
N ASN A 8 20.94 -31.94 2.75
CA ASN A 8 21.78 -32.08 1.55
C ASN A 8 21.11 -32.49 0.22
N GLN A 9 19.79 -32.38 0.05
CA GLN A 9 19.20 -32.61 -1.26
C GLN A 9 19.35 -31.38 -2.15
N THR A 10 19.92 -31.58 -3.34
CA THR A 10 19.88 -30.56 -4.40
C THR A 10 18.49 -30.56 -5.06
N ILE A 11 18.13 -29.49 -5.78
CA ILE A 11 16.85 -29.45 -6.52
C ILE A 11 16.80 -30.56 -7.60
N LYS A 12 17.95 -31.10 -8.03
CA LYS A 12 18.07 -32.17 -9.02
C LYS A 12 17.70 -33.53 -8.45
N ASP A 13 17.70 -33.71 -7.13
CA ASP A 13 17.30 -34.93 -6.46
C ASP A 13 15.78 -35.08 -6.34
N ILE A 14 15.04 -34.02 -6.65
CA ILE A 14 13.57 -34.00 -6.77
C ILE A 14 13.22 -34.51 -8.18
N PRO A 15 12.19 -35.36 -8.34
CA PRO A 15 11.69 -35.75 -9.65
C PRO A 15 11.43 -34.53 -10.53
N GLU A 16 11.79 -34.62 -11.81
CA GLU A 16 11.67 -33.47 -12.73
C GLU A 16 10.28 -32.88 -12.77
N SER A 17 9.24 -33.73 -12.71
CA SER A 17 7.83 -33.33 -12.67
C SER A 17 7.44 -32.52 -11.43
N GLU A 18 8.21 -32.60 -10.34
CA GLU A 18 7.93 -31.95 -9.07
C GLU A 18 8.87 -30.76 -8.80
N ARG A 19 9.82 -30.49 -9.70
CA ARG A 19 10.67 -29.31 -9.57
C ARG A 19 9.86 -28.04 -9.85
N PRO A 20 9.93 -27.02 -8.99
CA PRO A 20 9.08 -25.84 -9.11
C PRO A 20 9.16 -25.15 -10.48
N TYR A 21 10.35 -25.08 -11.07
CA TYR A 21 10.55 -24.44 -12.36
C TYR A 21 9.91 -25.24 -13.50
N GLU A 22 10.13 -26.54 -13.57
CA GLU A 22 9.58 -27.46 -14.55
C GLU A 22 8.05 -27.59 -14.40
N LYS A 23 7.57 -27.64 -13.16
CA LYS A 23 6.13 -27.60 -12.84
C LYS A 23 5.48 -26.31 -13.33
N CYS A 24 6.12 -25.17 -13.12
CA CYS A 24 5.64 -23.88 -13.60
C CYS A 24 5.53 -23.84 -15.13
N MET A 25 6.53 -24.38 -15.83
CA MET A 25 6.53 -24.43 -17.30
C MET A 25 5.44 -25.36 -17.87
N ARG A 26 5.12 -26.44 -17.18
CA ARG A 26 4.12 -27.42 -17.61
C ARG A 26 2.69 -27.01 -17.26
N ASP A 27 2.47 -26.56 -16.02
CA ASP A 27 1.15 -26.42 -15.43
C ASP A 27 0.76 -24.93 -15.17
N GLY A 28 1.70 -24.01 -15.40
CA GLY A 28 1.54 -22.57 -15.14
C GLY A 28 1.86 -22.18 -13.68
N GLU A 29 1.99 -20.89 -13.47
CA GLU A 29 2.34 -20.30 -12.17
C GLU A 29 1.25 -20.50 -11.09
N SER A 30 0.00 -20.59 -11.49
CA SER A 30 -1.14 -20.80 -10.59
C SER A 30 -1.18 -22.19 -9.95
N ALA A 31 -0.45 -23.14 -10.52
CA ALA A 31 -0.33 -24.50 -9.97
C ALA A 31 0.74 -24.61 -8.86
N LEU A 32 1.53 -23.56 -8.65
CA LEU A 32 2.59 -23.54 -7.66
C LEU A 32 2.06 -23.13 -6.27
N SER A 33 2.57 -23.79 -5.23
CA SER A 33 2.41 -23.32 -3.85
C SER A 33 3.26 -22.07 -3.59
N ASP A 34 2.99 -21.35 -2.49
CA ASP A 34 3.76 -20.18 -2.08
C ASP A 34 5.26 -20.48 -1.95
N SER A 35 5.61 -21.64 -1.40
CA SER A 35 7.00 -22.08 -1.29
C SER A 35 7.64 -22.38 -2.66
N GLU A 36 6.89 -22.97 -3.58
CA GLU A 36 7.36 -23.23 -4.94
C GLU A 36 7.55 -21.92 -5.72
N LEU A 37 6.63 -20.95 -5.61
CA LEU A 37 6.78 -19.62 -6.19
C LEU A 37 8.03 -18.91 -5.69
N LEU A 38 8.23 -18.87 -4.37
CA LEU A 38 9.44 -18.31 -3.78
C LEU A 38 10.71 -19.04 -4.23
N ALA A 39 10.68 -20.37 -4.33
CA ALA A 39 11.82 -21.17 -4.80
C ALA A 39 12.22 -20.86 -6.23
N VAL A 40 11.25 -20.65 -7.13
CA VAL A 40 11.48 -20.21 -8.52
C VAL A 40 12.16 -18.84 -8.55
N ILE A 41 11.67 -17.89 -7.75
CA ILE A 41 12.18 -16.52 -7.72
C ILE A 41 13.59 -16.46 -7.12
N LEU A 42 13.84 -17.18 -6.04
CA LEU A 42 15.15 -17.27 -5.38
C LEU A 42 16.21 -17.99 -6.23
N ARG A 43 15.78 -18.86 -7.15
CA ARG A 43 16.59 -19.66 -8.08
C ARG A 43 17.56 -20.63 -7.44
N SER A 44 18.20 -20.26 -6.35
CA SER A 44 19.22 -21.04 -5.67
C SER A 44 18.97 -21.10 -4.16
N GLY A 45 19.25 -22.22 -3.56
CA GLY A 45 19.31 -22.36 -2.11
C GLY A 45 20.59 -21.75 -1.50
N THR A 46 21.05 -22.34 -0.44
CA THR A 46 22.33 -22.04 0.22
C THR A 46 23.14 -23.33 0.38
N ARG A 47 24.34 -23.22 0.95
CA ARG A 47 25.18 -24.42 1.16
C ARG A 47 24.45 -25.42 2.05
N GLY A 48 24.17 -26.60 1.48
CA GLY A 48 23.44 -27.68 2.18
C GLY A 48 21.92 -27.59 2.16
N GLN A 49 21.33 -26.64 1.44
CA GLN A 49 19.88 -26.44 1.37
C GLN A 49 19.46 -26.00 -0.04
N ASN A 50 18.47 -26.65 -0.64
CA ASN A 50 17.94 -26.26 -1.95
C ASN A 50 17.00 -25.05 -1.84
N SER A 51 16.60 -24.49 -3.02
CA SER A 51 15.75 -23.30 -3.06
C SER A 51 14.35 -23.53 -2.44
N LEU A 52 13.78 -24.72 -2.57
CA LEU A 52 12.47 -25.04 -2.01
C LEU A 52 12.51 -25.13 -0.48
N SER A 53 13.56 -25.77 0.06
CA SER A 53 13.77 -25.82 1.52
C SER A 53 14.00 -24.43 2.10
N LEU A 54 14.75 -23.58 1.40
CA LEU A 54 14.97 -22.18 1.80
C LEU A 54 13.66 -21.37 1.76
N ALA A 55 12.83 -21.59 0.74
CA ALA A 55 11.52 -20.92 0.63
C ALA A 55 10.59 -21.33 1.80
N ASN A 56 10.56 -22.61 2.16
CA ASN A 56 9.80 -23.08 3.32
C ASN A 56 10.32 -22.46 4.63
N GLU A 57 11.63 -22.29 4.80
CA GLU A 57 12.21 -21.64 5.98
C GLU A 57 11.80 -20.17 6.07
N ILE A 58 11.77 -19.47 4.94
CA ILE A 58 11.26 -18.09 4.87
C ILE A 58 9.80 -18.03 5.32
N LEU A 59 8.92 -18.86 4.76
CA LEU A 59 7.50 -18.87 5.13
C LEU A 59 7.30 -19.24 6.60
N ASN A 60 8.01 -20.24 7.12
CA ASN A 60 7.96 -20.60 8.53
C ASN A 60 8.40 -19.45 9.46
N HIS A 61 9.39 -18.65 9.04
CA HIS A 61 9.80 -17.47 9.77
C HIS A 61 8.70 -16.40 9.76
N MET A 62 8.00 -16.21 8.63
CA MET A 62 6.89 -15.28 8.50
C MET A 62 5.68 -15.70 9.33
N GLU A 63 5.36 -16.99 9.42
CA GLU A 63 4.27 -17.51 10.25
C GLU A 63 4.42 -17.16 11.74
N GLN A 64 5.64 -16.93 12.21
CA GLN A 64 5.93 -16.51 13.59
C GLN A 64 5.88 -14.99 13.78
N SER A 65 5.66 -14.22 12.72
CA SER A 65 5.58 -12.77 12.74
C SER A 65 4.14 -12.28 12.96
N SER A 66 3.97 -10.98 13.18
CA SER A 66 2.65 -10.33 13.25
C SER A 66 1.89 -10.35 11.91
N TYR A 67 2.57 -10.72 10.83
CA TYR A 67 2.03 -10.78 9.47
C TYR A 67 2.36 -12.14 8.86
N PRO A 68 1.50 -13.17 9.05
CA PRO A 68 1.78 -14.52 8.61
C PRO A 68 1.81 -14.67 7.08
N GLY A 69 2.49 -15.70 6.60
CA GLY A 69 2.56 -16.05 5.18
C GLY A 69 3.26 -15.00 4.32
N LEU A 70 2.80 -14.85 3.08
CA LEU A 70 3.38 -13.90 2.12
C LEU A 70 3.27 -12.43 2.52
N LEU A 71 2.31 -12.08 3.39
CA LEU A 71 2.20 -10.71 3.92
C LEU A 71 3.46 -10.29 4.71
N GLY A 72 4.14 -11.23 5.33
CA GLY A 72 5.40 -10.98 6.02
C GLY A 72 6.48 -10.37 5.12
N LEU A 73 6.47 -10.65 3.81
CA LEU A 73 7.42 -10.04 2.86
C LEU A 73 7.24 -8.53 2.72
N LEU A 74 6.00 -8.03 2.84
CA LEU A 74 5.70 -6.59 2.79
C LEU A 74 6.23 -5.87 4.03
N HIS A 75 6.04 -6.48 5.21
CA HIS A 75 6.26 -5.84 6.51
C HIS A 75 7.64 -6.10 7.13
N SER A 76 8.34 -7.18 6.72
CA SER A 76 9.68 -7.47 7.25
C SER A 76 10.71 -6.44 6.79
N SER A 77 11.60 -6.03 7.70
CA SER A 77 12.76 -5.21 7.35
C SER A 77 13.86 -6.04 6.67
N LEU A 78 14.80 -5.38 5.99
CA LEU A 78 15.99 -6.04 5.45
C LEU A 78 16.79 -6.76 6.56
N SER A 79 16.86 -6.17 7.76
CA SER A 79 17.54 -6.75 8.90
C SER A 79 16.86 -8.03 9.39
N ASP A 80 15.53 -8.09 9.40
CA ASP A 80 14.79 -9.27 9.81
C ASP A 80 14.93 -10.41 8.80
N LEU A 81 14.81 -10.11 7.52
CA LEU A 81 15.04 -11.09 6.46
C LEU A 81 16.45 -11.70 6.52
N LYS A 82 17.47 -10.91 6.84
CA LYS A 82 18.86 -11.37 6.98
C LYS A 82 19.10 -12.25 8.22
N LYS A 83 18.18 -12.32 9.18
CA LYS A 83 18.26 -13.25 10.31
C LYS A 83 17.94 -14.70 9.88
N ILE A 84 17.24 -14.87 8.75
CA ILE A 84 16.90 -16.19 8.21
C ILE A 84 18.17 -16.83 7.64
N HIS A 85 18.46 -18.06 8.06
CA HIS A 85 19.64 -18.76 7.57
C HIS A 85 19.64 -18.90 6.06
N GLY A 86 20.73 -18.57 5.39
CA GLY A 86 20.84 -18.61 3.93
C GLY A 86 20.31 -17.39 3.17
N ILE A 87 19.76 -16.38 3.89
CA ILE A 87 19.34 -15.12 3.30
C ILE A 87 20.44 -14.07 3.51
N GLY A 88 21.25 -13.89 2.48
CA GLY A 88 22.20 -12.76 2.41
C GLY A 88 21.54 -11.48 1.87
N THR A 89 22.34 -10.42 1.75
CA THR A 89 21.86 -9.10 1.30
C THR A 89 21.11 -9.17 -0.03
N VAL A 90 21.62 -9.92 -1.02
CA VAL A 90 21.00 -10.01 -2.36
C VAL A 90 19.60 -10.60 -2.27
N LYS A 91 19.44 -11.75 -1.62
CA LYS A 91 18.13 -12.41 -1.48
C LYS A 91 17.15 -11.59 -0.64
N ALA A 92 17.63 -10.92 0.42
CA ALA A 92 16.81 -10.03 1.23
C ALA A 92 16.27 -8.86 0.39
N VAL A 93 17.09 -8.25 -0.47
CA VAL A 93 16.68 -7.19 -1.40
C VAL A 93 15.68 -7.73 -2.43
N GLN A 94 15.92 -8.90 -3.02
CA GLN A 94 14.97 -9.53 -3.95
C GLN A 94 13.59 -9.71 -3.31
N LEU A 95 13.52 -10.25 -2.10
CA LEU A 95 12.26 -10.44 -1.36
C LEU A 95 11.55 -9.10 -1.09
N LYS A 96 12.28 -8.07 -0.70
CA LYS A 96 11.70 -6.71 -0.52
C LYS A 96 11.18 -6.13 -1.83
N CYS A 97 11.89 -6.32 -2.94
CA CYS A 97 11.44 -5.88 -4.26
C CYS A 97 10.14 -6.59 -4.68
N ILE A 98 10.00 -7.89 -4.40
CA ILE A 98 8.78 -8.64 -4.69
C ILE A 98 7.61 -8.04 -3.89
N GLY A 99 7.79 -7.81 -2.60
CA GLY A 99 6.78 -7.17 -1.76
C GLY A 99 6.36 -5.80 -2.31
N GLU A 100 7.31 -4.96 -2.68
CA GLU A 100 7.02 -3.64 -3.25
C GLU A 100 6.32 -3.73 -4.60
N LEU A 101 6.72 -4.66 -5.49
CA LEU A 101 6.05 -4.89 -6.77
C LEU A 101 4.59 -5.35 -6.55
N SER A 102 4.35 -6.30 -5.64
CA SER A 102 3.00 -6.77 -5.29
C SER A 102 2.13 -5.61 -4.81
N LYS A 103 2.65 -4.74 -3.96
CA LYS A 103 1.97 -3.54 -3.49
C LYS A 103 1.63 -2.60 -4.65
N ARG A 104 2.58 -2.32 -5.54
CA ARG A 104 2.35 -1.44 -6.71
C ARG A 104 1.33 -2.01 -7.68
N ILE A 105 1.36 -3.32 -7.92
CA ILE A 105 0.38 -4.01 -8.77
C ILE A 105 -1.01 -3.91 -8.16
N ALA A 106 -1.15 -4.18 -6.87
CA ALA A 106 -2.43 -4.07 -6.16
C ALA A 106 -2.99 -2.63 -6.22
N CYS A 107 -2.14 -1.62 -5.98
CA CYS A 107 -2.53 -0.21 -6.10
C CYS A 107 -2.93 0.15 -7.54
N ALA A 108 -2.17 -0.31 -8.55
CA ALA A 108 -2.49 -0.05 -9.95
C ALA A 108 -3.79 -0.75 -10.40
N ALA A 109 -4.02 -1.99 -9.94
CA ALA A 109 -5.24 -2.74 -10.22
C ALA A 109 -6.47 -2.14 -9.53
N ALA A 110 -6.30 -1.54 -8.34
CA ALA A 110 -7.38 -0.88 -7.61
C ALA A 110 -7.80 0.47 -8.25
N ARG A 111 -6.87 1.18 -8.91
CA ARG A 111 -7.13 2.50 -9.52
C ARG A 111 -8.31 2.55 -10.48
N PRO A 112 -8.53 1.61 -11.41
CA PRO A 112 -9.69 1.66 -12.32
C PRO A 112 -11.02 1.32 -11.65
N ALA A 113 -11.00 0.64 -10.50
CA ALA A 113 -12.18 0.23 -9.73
C ALA A 113 -12.60 1.24 -8.68
N LEU A 114 -11.78 2.27 -8.43
CA LEU A 114 -12.06 3.33 -7.45
C LEU A 114 -13.02 4.36 -8.06
N CYS A 115 -14.27 3.98 -8.23
CA CYS A 115 -15.36 4.92 -8.40
C CYS A 115 -15.75 5.39 -6.99
N PHE A 116 -15.34 6.59 -6.63
CA PHE A 116 -15.50 7.13 -5.28
C PHE A 116 -16.91 7.68 -5.07
N GLN A 117 -17.84 6.77 -4.83
CA GLN A 117 -19.23 7.15 -4.55
C GLN A 117 -19.49 7.40 -3.07
N ASN A 118 -18.64 6.85 -2.20
CA ASN A 118 -18.78 7.00 -0.75
C ASN A 118 -17.42 7.15 -0.04
N PRO A 119 -17.36 7.84 1.10
CA PRO A 119 -16.15 8.03 1.88
C PRO A 119 -15.52 6.74 2.40
N ASP A 120 -16.34 5.69 2.69
CA ASP A 120 -15.85 4.40 3.17
C ASP A 120 -14.84 3.75 2.21
N SER A 121 -15.13 3.77 0.90
CA SER A 121 -14.26 3.15 -0.11
C SER A 121 -12.93 3.88 -0.22
N ILE A 122 -12.95 5.21 -0.07
CA ILE A 122 -11.74 6.04 -0.08
C ILE A 122 -10.93 5.78 1.20
N ALA A 123 -11.59 5.81 2.35
CA ALA A 123 -10.96 5.55 3.63
C ALA A 123 -10.32 4.16 3.65
N ALA A 124 -11.03 3.12 3.19
CA ALA A 124 -10.50 1.76 3.10
C ALA A 124 -9.25 1.67 2.21
N TYR A 125 -9.25 2.37 1.08
CA TYR A 125 -8.11 2.38 0.15
C TYR A 125 -6.85 3.00 0.77
N TYR A 126 -7.00 4.12 1.48
CA TYR A 126 -5.86 4.82 2.08
C TYR A 126 -5.53 4.37 3.50
N MET A 127 -6.41 3.60 4.18
CA MET A 127 -6.24 3.18 5.57
C MET A 127 -4.88 2.53 5.82
N GLU A 128 -4.57 1.46 5.10
CA GLU A 128 -3.31 0.73 5.30
C GLU A 128 -2.06 1.52 4.87
N GLN A 129 -2.23 2.49 4.00
CA GLN A 129 -1.14 3.34 3.55
C GLN A 129 -0.81 4.45 4.57
N LEU A 130 -1.83 4.98 5.22
CA LEU A 130 -1.72 6.21 6.02
C LEU A 130 -1.71 5.95 7.54
N ARG A 131 -2.46 4.97 8.07
CA ARG A 131 -2.58 4.76 9.53
C ARG A 131 -1.26 4.45 10.23
N HIS A 132 -0.27 3.92 9.53
CA HIS A 132 1.05 3.59 10.06
C HIS A 132 2.12 4.67 9.83
N GLN A 133 1.74 5.82 9.28
CA GLN A 133 2.66 6.91 9.10
C GLN A 133 2.93 7.61 10.43
N GLU A 134 4.18 7.76 10.78
CA GLU A 134 4.61 8.49 12.00
C GLU A 134 4.43 10.00 11.89
N GLN A 135 4.26 10.50 10.68
CA GLN A 135 4.04 11.89 10.36
C GLN A 135 2.70 12.08 9.66
N GLU A 136 2.12 13.26 9.81
CA GLU A 136 0.96 13.65 9.02
C GLU A 136 1.32 13.74 7.55
N VAL A 137 0.51 13.11 6.70
CA VAL A 137 0.65 13.14 5.24
C VAL A 137 -0.69 13.59 4.68
N MET A 138 -0.69 14.67 3.91
CA MET A 138 -1.88 15.11 3.19
C MET A 138 -1.78 14.76 1.72
N ILE A 139 -2.81 14.10 1.21
CA ILE A 139 -2.96 13.68 -0.17
C ILE A 139 -4.13 14.45 -0.79
N CYS A 140 -3.98 14.85 -2.04
CA CYS A 140 -5.05 15.34 -2.88
C CYS A 140 -5.36 14.34 -3.97
N MET A 141 -6.58 13.84 -4.00
CA MET A 141 -7.13 13.06 -5.11
C MET A 141 -7.77 14.00 -6.13
N MET A 142 -7.49 13.76 -7.39
CA MET A 142 -8.05 14.48 -8.54
C MET A 142 -8.97 13.57 -9.33
N LEU A 143 -10.20 13.99 -9.55
CA LEU A 143 -11.27 13.18 -10.11
C LEU A 143 -11.83 13.78 -11.39
N ASP A 144 -12.31 12.92 -12.30
CA ASP A 144 -13.07 13.32 -13.46
C ASP A 144 -14.55 13.56 -13.12
N ASN A 145 -15.36 13.86 -14.15
CA ASN A 145 -16.81 14.10 -14.01
C ASN A 145 -17.64 12.86 -13.66
N GLN A 146 -17.03 11.67 -13.67
CA GLN A 146 -17.64 10.40 -13.27
C GLN A 146 -17.10 9.91 -11.91
N ASN A 147 -16.33 10.74 -11.21
CA ASN A 147 -15.63 10.44 -9.96
C ASN A 147 -14.58 9.32 -10.10
N HIS A 148 -14.01 9.11 -11.29
CA HIS A 148 -12.86 8.25 -11.44
C HIS A 148 -11.58 8.98 -11.06
N LEU A 149 -10.67 8.26 -10.42
CA LEU A 149 -9.37 8.82 -10.04
C LEU A 149 -8.50 9.08 -11.27
N LEU A 150 -8.20 10.34 -11.53
CA LEU A 150 -7.23 10.75 -12.54
C LEU A 150 -5.80 10.62 -12.02
N ASN A 151 -5.56 11.15 -10.83
CA ASN A 151 -4.29 11.06 -10.12
C ASN A 151 -4.45 11.41 -8.65
N ASP A 152 -3.47 11.02 -7.84
CA ASP A 152 -3.31 11.45 -6.47
C ASP A 152 -1.89 11.95 -6.22
N ILE A 153 -1.76 13.00 -5.42
CA ILE A 153 -0.46 13.59 -5.08
C ILE A 153 -0.35 13.85 -3.58
N VAL A 154 0.85 13.71 -3.05
CA VAL A 154 1.17 14.12 -1.68
C VAL A 154 1.40 15.63 -1.67
N LEU A 155 0.53 16.36 -1.00
CA LEU A 155 0.64 17.83 -0.84
C LEU A 155 1.64 18.22 0.25
N SER A 156 1.67 17.45 1.34
CA SER A 156 2.60 17.69 2.45
C SER A 156 2.93 16.42 3.18
N LYS A 157 4.11 16.40 3.80
CA LYS A 157 4.57 15.36 4.73
C LYS A 157 5.24 16.04 5.92
N GLY A 158 4.84 15.67 7.13
CA GLY A 158 5.23 16.31 8.38
C GLY A 158 4.03 16.95 9.05
N THR A 159 4.15 18.10 9.66
CA THR A 159 3.02 18.83 10.25
C THR A 159 2.10 19.37 9.15
N VAL A 160 0.81 19.02 9.17
CA VAL A 160 -0.19 19.67 8.32
C VAL A 160 -0.37 21.10 8.85
N ASN A 161 0.44 22.03 8.35
CA ASN A 161 0.32 23.43 8.70
C ASN A 161 -0.52 24.12 7.63
N ALA A 162 -1.62 24.74 8.06
CA ALA A 162 -2.52 25.51 7.19
C ALA A 162 -1.80 26.58 6.34
N THR A 163 -0.62 27.03 6.77
CA THR A 163 0.20 28.00 6.04
C THR A 163 1.03 27.38 4.91
N LEU A 164 1.29 26.07 4.95
CA LEU A 164 2.11 25.37 3.94
C LEU A 164 1.29 24.88 2.75
N ILE A 165 0.02 24.51 2.95
CA ILE A 165 -0.85 24.02 1.87
C ILE A 165 -1.63 25.22 1.32
N THR A 166 -1.24 25.66 0.14
CA THR A 166 -1.90 26.79 -0.52
C THR A 166 -2.90 26.32 -1.57
N PRO A 167 -4.07 26.97 -1.71
CA PRO A 167 -5.00 26.68 -2.80
C PRO A 167 -4.32 26.72 -4.18
N ARG A 168 -3.37 27.64 -4.35
CA ARG A 168 -2.63 27.79 -5.60
C ARG A 168 -1.95 26.48 -6.02
N GLU A 169 -1.24 25.82 -5.11
CA GLU A 169 -0.51 24.57 -5.42
C GLU A 169 -1.47 23.44 -5.73
N VAL A 170 -2.53 23.29 -4.93
CA VAL A 170 -3.56 22.27 -5.13
C VAL A 170 -4.22 22.42 -6.50
N TYR A 171 -4.65 23.64 -6.86
CA TYR A 171 -5.38 23.87 -8.11
C TYR A 171 -4.48 23.95 -9.34
N LEU A 172 -3.19 24.24 -9.21
CA LEU A 172 -2.23 24.05 -10.31
C LEU A 172 -2.13 22.58 -10.74
N GLU A 173 -2.05 21.67 -9.78
CA GLU A 173 -2.03 20.23 -10.09
C GLU A 173 -3.41 19.75 -10.58
N ALA A 174 -4.51 20.21 -9.99
CA ALA A 174 -5.85 19.90 -10.47
C ALA A 174 -6.05 20.27 -11.95
N LEU A 175 -5.64 21.46 -12.34
CA LEU A 175 -5.70 21.94 -13.72
C LEU A 175 -4.79 21.13 -14.65
N ARG A 176 -3.60 20.76 -14.18
CA ARG A 176 -2.66 19.94 -14.95
C ARG A 176 -3.24 18.57 -15.33
N TYR A 177 -4.03 17.97 -14.42
CA TYR A 177 -4.68 16.69 -14.65
C TYR A 177 -6.11 16.82 -15.18
N HIS A 178 -6.57 18.05 -15.51
CA HIS A 178 -7.94 18.31 -15.97
C HIS A 178 -9.00 17.80 -14.98
N ALA A 179 -8.72 17.89 -13.69
CA ALA A 179 -9.65 17.46 -12.66
C ALA A 179 -10.90 18.35 -12.63
N VAL A 180 -12.06 17.71 -12.43
CA VAL A 180 -13.35 18.38 -12.25
C VAL A 180 -13.66 18.52 -10.76
N SER A 181 -13.14 17.61 -9.96
CA SER A 181 -13.33 17.62 -8.51
C SER A 181 -12.12 17.06 -7.76
N LEU A 182 -12.06 17.38 -6.46
CA LEU A 182 -10.97 17.01 -5.56
C LEU A 182 -11.52 16.35 -4.30
N ILE A 183 -10.70 15.49 -3.70
CA ILE A 183 -10.88 15.01 -2.33
C ILE A 183 -9.55 15.15 -1.61
N LEU A 184 -9.56 15.72 -0.41
CA LEU A 184 -8.40 15.76 0.47
C LEU A 184 -8.44 14.58 1.42
N ILE A 185 -7.26 14.01 1.69
CA ILE A 185 -7.11 12.92 2.64
C ILE A 185 -5.86 13.17 3.47
N HIS A 186 -5.96 13.04 4.79
CA HIS A 186 -4.77 13.03 5.62
C HIS A 186 -4.93 12.09 6.82
N ASN A 187 -3.81 11.73 7.45
CA ASN A 187 -3.79 10.91 8.65
C ASN A 187 -3.45 11.72 9.88
N HIS A 188 -4.01 11.30 11.01
CA HIS A 188 -3.56 11.71 12.33
C HIS A 188 -2.73 10.60 12.97
N PRO A 189 -1.41 10.77 13.14
CA PRO A 189 -0.53 9.74 13.75
C PRO A 189 -0.96 9.29 15.15
N GLY A 190 -1.64 10.17 15.88
CA GLY A 190 -2.23 9.84 17.19
C GLY A 190 -3.45 8.93 17.14
N GLY A 191 -3.89 8.49 15.94
CA GLY A 191 -4.99 7.54 15.74
C GLY A 191 -6.39 8.10 15.95
N ASN A 192 -6.56 9.36 16.39
CA ASN A 192 -7.87 10.00 16.54
C ASN A 192 -8.16 10.86 15.29
N PRO A 193 -9.16 10.53 14.45
CA PRO A 193 -9.48 11.27 13.23
C PRO A 193 -10.32 12.53 13.46
N ALA A 194 -10.51 12.98 14.70
CA ALA A 194 -11.29 14.20 14.97
C ALA A 194 -10.64 15.43 14.30
N PRO A 195 -11.41 16.22 13.51
CA PRO A 195 -10.87 17.37 12.79
C PRO A 195 -10.34 18.44 13.74
N SER A 196 -9.12 18.89 13.51
CA SER A 196 -8.55 20.05 14.20
C SER A 196 -9.06 21.36 13.60
N GLN A 197 -8.82 22.48 14.28
CA GLN A 197 -9.12 23.79 13.73
C GLN A 197 -8.28 24.10 12.48
N CYS A 198 -7.05 23.60 12.44
CA CYS A 198 -6.16 23.73 11.28
C CYS A 198 -6.74 23.01 10.06
N ASP A 199 -7.26 21.80 10.21
CA ASP A 199 -7.89 21.02 9.14
C ASP A 199 -9.10 21.77 8.57
N ARG A 200 -9.94 22.33 9.44
CA ARG A 200 -11.10 23.15 9.04
C ARG A 200 -10.68 24.37 8.24
N GLN A 201 -9.65 25.10 8.66
CA GLN A 201 -9.15 26.29 7.96
C GLN A 201 -8.56 25.95 6.59
N VAL A 202 -7.76 24.89 6.49
CA VAL A 202 -7.22 24.43 5.19
C VAL A 202 -8.35 24.05 4.26
N THR A 203 -9.29 23.24 4.76
CA THR A 203 -10.44 22.77 3.97
C THR A 203 -11.28 23.93 3.46
N GLU A 204 -11.61 24.89 4.33
CA GLU A 204 -12.40 26.08 3.97
C GLU A 204 -11.73 26.90 2.85
N ARG A 205 -10.41 27.13 2.98
CA ARG A 205 -9.65 27.89 1.97
C ARG A 205 -9.65 27.19 0.61
N ILE A 206 -9.44 25.86 0.61
CA ILE A 206 -9.45 25.07 -0.63
C ILE A 206 -10.86 25.01 -1.19
N PHE A 207 -11.87 24.78 -0.37
CA PHE A 207 -13.27 24.75 -0.77
C PHE A 207 -13.68 26.06 -1.48
N LYS A 208 -13.45 27.22 -0.85
CA LYS A 208 -13.79 28.53 -1.43
C LYS A 208 -13.04 28.83 -2.74
N ALA A 209 -11.77 28.44 -2.82
CA ALA A 209 -11.01 28.59 -4.06
C ALA A 209 -11.56 27.68 -5.17
N GLY A 210 -12.01 26.48 -4.84
CA GLY A 210 -12.64 25.55 -5.78
C GLY A 210 -13.93 26.07 -6.38
N GLU A 211 -14.78 26.63 -5.57
CA GLU A 211 -16.02 27.27 -6.04
C GLU A 211 -15.74 28.40 -7.07
N MET A 212 -14.68 29.17 -6.86
CA MET A 212 -14.28 30.22 -7.79
C MET A 212 -13.71 29.68 -9.12
N LEU A 213 -13.06 28.51 -9.09
CA LEU A 213 -12.41 27.88 -10.24
C LEU A 213 -13.31 26.89 -10.98
N GLY A 214 -14.47 26.53 -10.41
CA GLY A 214 -15.33 25.49 -10.94
C GLY A 214 -14.77 24.09 -10.76
N ILE A 215 -13.87 23.87 -9.78
CA ILE A 215 -13.30 22.58 -9.42
C ILE A 215 -13.68 22.28 -7.97
N SER A 216 -14.71 21.48 -7.77
CA SER A 216 -15.32 21.31 -6.44
C SER A 216 -14.49 20.45 -5.51
N LEU A 217 -14.35 20.85 -4.25
CA LEU A 217 -13.87 19.95 -3.19
C LEU A 217 -15.05 19.11 -2.68
N LEU A 218 -15.04 17.81 -3.03
CA LEU A 218 -16.13 16.89 -2.70
C LEU A 218 -16.11 16.41 -1.25
N ASP A 219 -14.91 16.23 -0.68
CA ASP A 219 -14.74 15.77 0.69
C ASP A 219 -13.34 16.09 1.24
N HIS A 220 -13.21 16.01 2.55
CA HIS A 220 -11.95 15.91 3.28
C HIS A 220 -12.05 14.77 4.27
N ILE A 221 -11.22 13.74 4.11
CA ILE A 221 -11.24 12.52 4.88
C ILE A 221 -10.01 12.45 5.78
N ILE A 222 -10.23 12.36 7.08
CA ILE A 222 -9.17 12.20 8.07
C ILE A 222 -9.09 10.74 8.49
N ILE A 223 -7.93 10.13 8.32
CA ILE A 223 -7.64 8.73 8.68
C ILE A 223 -7.04 8.67 10.08
N GLY A 224 -7.66 7.90 10.96
CA GLY A 224 -7.13 7.52 12.25
C GLY A 224 -6.73 6.04 12.30
N ASP A 225 -6.71 5.45 13.48
CA ASP A 225 -6.47 4.02 13.64
C ASP A 225 -7.78 3.23 13.47
N HIS A 226 -7.90 2.49 12.36
CA HIS A 226 -9.08 1.73 11.94
C HIS A 226 -10.41 2.52 11.89
N ARG A 227 -10.35 3.83 11.76
CA ARG A 227 -11.53 4.71 11.67
C ARG A 227 -11.16 5.97 10.91
N TYR A 228 -12.16 6.64 10.40
CA TYR A 228 -12.02 7.88 9.66
C TYR A 228 -13.11 8.88 10.03
N VAL A 229 -12.93 10.12 9.62
CA VAL A 229 -13.93 11.18 9.61
C VAL A 229 -14.00 11.78 8.23
N SER A 230 -15.20 11.90 7.68
CA SER A 230 -15.50 12.61 6.43
C SER A 230 -16.17 13.95 6.77
N PHE A 231 -15.66 15.02 6.21
CA PHE A 231 -16.25 16.37 6.35
C PHE A 231 -17.60 16.45 5.64
N ARG A 232 -17.77 15.70 4.57
CA ARG A 232 -19.06 15.61 3.87
C ARG A 232 -20.12 14.90 4.71
N GLU A 233 -19.80 13.75 5.29
CA GLU A 233 -20.73 13.00 6.14
C GLU A 233 -21.11 13.76 7.42
N GLN A 234 -20.20 14.57 7.94
CA GLN A 234 -20.46 15.43 9.11
C GLN A 234 -21.07 16.80 8.74
N GLU A 235 -21.43 17.01 7.47
CA GLU A 235 -22.03 18.25 6.95
C GLU A 235 -21.16 19.52 7.13
N ILE A 236 -19.86 19.35 7.47
CA ILE A 236 -18.92 20.45 7.72
C ILE A 236 -18.71 21.30 6.45
N LEU A 237 -18.64 20.66 5.27
CA LEU A 237 -18.48 21.40 4.01
C LEU A 237 -19.65 22.34 3.72
N GLY A 238 -20.86 21.99 4.17
CA GLY A 238 -22.05 22.84 4.04
C GLY A 238 -21.97 24.15 4.85
N GLU A 239 -21.14 24.19 5.89
CA GLU A 239 -20.92 25.41 6.69
C GLU A 239 -20.14 26.48 5.90
N TYR A 240 -19.33 26.07 4.90
CA TYR A 240 -18.48 26.97 4.10
C TYR A 240 -19.22 27.67 2.94
N LEU A 241 -20.47 27.24 2.65
CA LEU A 241 -21.36 27.86 1.67
C LEU A 241 -22.11 29.06 2.22
N LYS A 242 -22.06 29.28 3.55
CA LYS A 242 -22.72 30.41 4.24
C LYS A 242 -21.80 31.59 4.37
#